data_a302ae65a23bbee984e63f4fec45ff92
#
_entry.id   a302ae65a23bbee984e63f4fec45ff92
#
_cell.length_a   1.000
_cell.length_b   1.000
_cell.length_c   1.000
_cell.angle_alpha   90.00
_cell.angle_beta   90.00
_cell.angle_gamma   90.00
#
_symmetry.space_group_name_H-M   'P 1'
#
loop_
_entity.id
_entity.type
_entity.pdbx_description
1 polymer ?
#
loop_
_entity_poly.entity_id
_entity_poly.type
_entity_poly.pdbx_seq_one_letter_code
_entity_poly.pdbx_strand_id
1 'polypeptide(L)'
;MSKIKYEGFELNIFDAAKNFRKYQINFLKKYIKDPFLEVGPGKGGFVNLYRKFTNNITLIEPDDKLFQSLKKRFRKTNIKIKNHTIRKERLKYKTIIYFDVLEHIEDDLNEVKLASARLEKDGKLIFNVPAHQLFYNKFDKSVGHFKRYNKKDFLFIEKKTNLKIEKLIYYDSIGLIFLILNKVFKLRDGNLKNKIYLWNLLIPLSRIIDKLTFNTLGKSLFCVFKK
;
A
#
# COMPACT_ATOMS: atom_id res chain seq x y z
N MET A 1 -20.11 -14.74 7.73
CA MET A 1 -19.04 -14.00 7.04
C MET A 1 -17.94 -14.97 6.70
N SER A 2 -17.61 -15.15 5.43
CA SER A 2 -16.46 -15.96 5.03
C SER A 2 -15.19 -15.39 5.65
N LYS A 3 -14.36 -16.25 6.24
CA LYS A 3 -13.04 -15.84 6.77
C LYS A 3 -12.21 -15.35 5.57
N ILE A 4 -11.72 -14.12 5.64
CA ILE A 4 -10.77 -13.59 4.66
C ILE A 4 -9.49 -14.42 4.82
N LYS A 5 -9.06 -15.07 3.74
CA LYS A 5 -7.82 -15.86 3.72
C LYS A 5 -6.90 -15.28 2.65
N TYR A 6 -5.71 -14.94 3.06
CA TYR A 6 -4.68 -14.40 2.17
C TYR A 6 -3.48 -15.35 2.08
N GLU A 7 -3.04 -15.72 0.89
CA GLU A 7 -1.91 -16.66 0.73
C GLU A 7 -0.58 -16.02 1.11
N GLY A 8 -0.34 -14.78 0.70
CA GLY A 8 0.76 -13.94 1.16
C GLY A 8 2.17 -14.49 0.91
N PHE A 9 2.33 -15.34 -0.13
CA PHE A 9 3.65 -15.93 -0.46
C PHE A 9 4.69 -14.88 -0.86
N GLU A 10 4.24 -13.77 -1.45
CA GLU A 10 5.08 -12.67 -1.93
C GLU A 10 5.51 -11.72 -0.81
N LEU A 11 4.80 -11.66 0.33
CA LEU A 11 5.04 -10.68 1.40
C LEU A 11 6.50 -10.66 1.88
N ASN A 12 7.11 -11.84 2.10
CA ASN A 12 8.50 -11.91 2.54
C ASN A 12 9.47 -11.35 1.51
N ILE A 13 9.18 -11.55 0.23
CA ILE A 13 10.05 -11.15 -0.88
C ILE A 13 10.00 -9.62 -1.01
N PHE A 14 8.80 -9.03 -0.95
CA PHE A 14 8.64 -7.57 -0.99
C PHE A 14 9.14 -6.88 0.28
N ASP A 15 9.03 -7.50 1.46
CA ASP A 15 9.64 -6.98 2.69
C ASP A 15 11.17 -6.93 2.61
N ALA A 16 11.80 -7.82 1.84
CA ALA A 16 13.24 -7.80 1.58
C ALA A 16 13.69 -6.66 0.64
N ALA A 17 12.76 -6.03 -0.09
CA ALA A 17 13.06 -4.91 -1.01
C ALA A 17 13.30 -3.60 -0.23
N LYS A 18 14.38 -3.54 0.54
CA LYS A 18 14.67 -2.46 1.51
C LYS A 18 14.75 -1.06 0.89
N ASN A 19 15.34 -0.92 -0.32
CA ASN A 19 15.45 0.39 -0.97
C ASN A 19 14.07 0.89 -1.40
N PHE A 20 13.21 0.00 -1.93
CA PHE A 20 11.85 0.35 -2.28
C PHE A 20 11.02 0.74 -1.04
N ARG A 21 11.08 -0.04 0.03
CA ARG A 21 10.40 0.29 1.29
C ARG A 21 10.89 1.63 1.88
N LYS A 22 12.20 1.92 1.82
CA LYS A 22 12.74 3.25 2.17
C LYS A 22 12.23 4.35 1.25
N TYR A 23 11.98 4.05 -0.02
CA TYR A 23 11.42 5.02 -0.94
C TYR A 23 9.96 5.33 -0.59
N GLN A 24 9.15 4.32 -0.30
CA GLN A 24 7.76 4.47 0.15
C GLN A 24 7.66 5.32 1.43
N ILE A 25 8.51 5.06 2.43
CA ILE A 25 8.48 5.81 3.69
C ILE A 25 8.83 7.30 3.50
N ASN A 26 9.64 7.65 2.50
CA ASN A 26 9.96 9.05 2.21
C ASN A 26 8.72 9.85 1.75
N PHE A 27 7.77 9.21 1.08
CA PHE A 27 6.49 9.84 0.75
C PHE A 27 5.56 9.91 1.96
N LEU A 28 5.52 8.84 2.76
CA LEU A 28 4.58 8.70 3.86
C LEU A 28 4.92 9.58 5.06
N LYS A 29 6.21 9.64 5.48
CA LYS A 29 6.65 10.16 6.79
C LYS A 29 6.12 11.53 7.16
N LYS A 30 5.95 12.43 6.20
CA LYS A 30 5.47 13.80 6.46
C LYS A 30 3.97 13.89 6.77
N TYR A 31 3.21 12.82 6.48
CA TYR A 31 1.77 12.74 6.72
C TYR A 31 1.42 11.96 7.98
N ILE A 32 2.40 11.33 8.63
CA ILE A 32 2.17 10.54 9.84
C ILE A 32 1.83 11.49 10.99
N LYS A 33 0.64 11.30 11.55
CA LYS A 33 0.14 11.98 12.75
C LYS A 33 -0.67 11.01 13.60
N ASP A 34 -0.57 11.15 14.90
CA ASP A 34 -1.32 10.34 15.87
C ASP A 34 -2.76 10.87 16.06
N PRO A 35 -3.72 9.97 16.28
CA PRO A 35 -3.62 8.51 16.25
C PRO A 35 -3.53 7.97 14.82
N PHE A 36 -2.73 6.91 14.65
CA PHE A 36 -2.39 6.32 13.35
C PHE A 36 -2.97 4.92 13.19
N LEU A 37 -3.55 4.63 12.02
CA LEU A 37 -4.07 3.32 11.65
C LEU A 37 -3.42 2.81 10.37
N GLU A 38 -2.93 1.57 10.38
CA GLU A 38 -2.66 0.80 9.17
C GLU A 38 -3.69 -0.30 9.00
N VAL A 39 -4.26 -0.38 7.80
CA VAL A 39 -5.20 -1.44 7.39
C VAL A 39 -4.44 -2.45 6.54
N GLY A 40 -4.54 -3.74 6.88
CA GLY A 40 -3.91 -4.82 6.15
C GLY A 40 -2.37 -4.82 6.23
N PRO A 41 -1.74 -4.69 7.41
CA PRO A 41 -0.28 -4.64 7.53
C PRO A 41 0.43 -5.95 7.15
N GLY A 42 -0.31 -7.01 6.86
CA GLY A 42 0.22 -8.31 6.53
C GLY A 42 1.11 -8.87 7.64
N LYS A 43 2.40 -9.14 7.34
CA LYS A 43 3.40 -9.59 8.34
C LYS A 43 4.03 -8.44 9.13
N GLY A 44 3.64 -7.19 8.88
CA GLY A 44 4.14 -6.00 9.59
C GLY A 44 5.56 -5.60 9.23
N GLY A 45 6.06 -5.96 8.03
CA GLY A 45 7.40 -5.56 7.57
C GLY A 45 7.53 -4.04 7.46
N PHE A 46 6.52 -3.38 6.90
CA PHE A 46 6.50 -1.94 6.73
C PHE A 46 6.34 -1.17 8.05
N VAL A 47 5.64 -1.74 9.04
CA VAL A 47 5.45 -1.14 10.38
C VAL A 47 6.77 -0.73 11.02
N ASN A 48 7.83 -1.56 10.91
CA ASN A 48 9.13 -1.27 11.49
C ASN A 48 9.80 -0.01 10.93
N LEU A 49 9.43 0.43 9.73
CA LEU A 49 9.99 1.62 9.10
C LEU A 49 9.31 2.91 9.56
N TYR A 50 8.01 2.87 9.78
CA TYR A 50 7.27 4.08 10.16
C TYR A 50 7.03 4.22 11.67
N ARG A 51 7.07 3.14 12.47
CA ARG A 51 6.76 3.20 13.92
C ARG A 51 7.62 4.18 14.72
N LYS A 52 8.77 4.59 14.18
CA LYS A 52 9.62 5.61 14.80
C LYS A 52 9.10 7.06 14.62
N PHE A 53 8.06 7.25 13.81
CA PHE A 53 7.46 8.56 13.54
C PHE A 53 6.10 8.76 14.23
N THR A 54 5.63 7.76 14.99
CA THR A 54 4.31 7.77 15.65
C THR A 54 4.32 6.88 16.88
N ASN A 55 3.60 7.28 17.93
CA ASN A 55 3.56 6.58 19.20
C ASN A 55 2.22 5.89 19.47
N ASN A 56 1.17 6.24 18.74
CA ASN A 56 -0.18 5.68 18.91
C ASN A 56 -0.62 4.94 17.64
N ILE A 57 -0.12 3.72 17.49
CA ILE A 57 -0.35 2.87 16.31
C ILE A 57 -1.45 1.85 16.61
N THR A 58 -2.41 1.76 15.68
CA THR A 58 -3.35 0.65 15.57
C THR A 58 -3.12 -0.07 14.25
N LEU A 59 -3.11 -1.40 14.27
CA LEU A 59 -3.07 -2.28 13.11
C LEU A 59 -4.37 -3.07 13.06
N ILE A 60 -5.03 -3.11 11.91
CA ILE A 60 -6.19 -4.00 11.70
C ILE A 60 -5.87 -4.99 10.60
N GLU A 61 -5.99 -6.29 10.91
CA GLU A 61 -5.67 -7.40 10.00
C GLU A 61 -6.79 -8.46 10.08
N PRO A 62 -7.56 -8.64 9.00
CA PRO A 62 -8.67 -9.58 9.02
C PRO A 62 -8.28 -11.05 8.88
N ASP A 63 -7.10 -11.37 8.31
CA ASP A 63 -6.62 -12.75 8.20
C ASP A 63 -6.11 -13.25 9.55
N ASP A 64 -6.66 -14.37 10.04
CA ASP A 64 -6.34 -14.92 11.35
C ASP A 64 -4.85 -15.28 11.53
N LYS A 65 -4.22 -15.83 10.48
CA LYS A 65 -2.81 -16.26 10.53
C LYS A 65 -1.87 -15.06 10.57
N LEU A 66 -2.14 -14.06 9.74
CA LEU A 66 -1.38 -12.81 9.73
C LEU A 66 -1.56 -12.05 11.02
N PHE A 67 -2.78 -11.97 11.55
CA PHE A 67 -3.07 -11.39 12.87
C PHE A 67 -2.25 -12.03 13.99
N GLN A 68 -2.22 -13.37 14.08
CA GLN A 68 -1.41 -14.06 15.09
C GLN A 68 0.10 -13.79 14.91
N SER A 69 0.57 -13.74 13.66
CA SER A 69 1.95 -13.38 13.34
C SER A 69 2.30 -11.97 13.81
N LEU A 70 1.43 -10.99 13.58
CA LEU A 70 1.58 -9.62 14.06
C LEU A 70 1.62 -9.54 15.59
N LYS A 71 0.71 -10.22 16.28
CA LYS A 71 0.70 -10.28 17.75
C LYS A 71 2.01 -10.83 18.30
N LYS A 72 2.55 -11.91 17.71
CA LYS A 72 3.83 -12.47 18.10
C LYS A 72 4.98 -11.48 17.84
N ARG A 73 4.98 -10.82 16.66
CA ARG A 73 6.04 -9.90 16.23
C ARG A 73 6.12 -8.66 17.13
N PHE A 74 4.98 -8.08 17.49
CA PHE A 74 4.90 -6.82 18.22
C PHE A 74 4.53 -6.98 19.69
N ARG A 75 4.64 -8.18 20.26
CA ARG A 75 4.26 -8.51 21.68
C ARG A 75 4.91 -7.61 22.73
N LYS A 76 6.10 -7.05 22.44
CA LYS A 76 6.87 -6.19 23.34
C LYS A 76 6.74 -4.70 22.96
N THR A 77 5.65 -4.30 22.34
CA THR A 77 5.40 -2.92 21.90
C THR A 77 4.02 -2.47 22.34
N ASN A 78 3.78 -1.15 22.34
CA ASN A 78 2.47 -0.55 22.62
C ASN A 78 1.53 -0.52 21.42
N ILE A 79 1.85 -1.24 20.32
CA ILE A 79 1.05 -1.28 19.11
C ILE A 79 -0.24 -2.07 19.38
N LYS A 80 -1.38 -1.45 19.13
CA LYS A 80 -2.69 -2.09 19.22
C LYS A 80 -2.94 -2.91 17.95
N ILE A 81 -3.25 -4.20 18.09
CA ILE A 81 -3.51 -5.09 16.95
C ILE A 81 -4.90 -5.68 17.10
N LYS A 82 -5.72 -5.55 16.06
CA LYS A 82 -7.13 -5.98 16.05
C LYS A 82 -7.41 -6.89 14.86
N ASN A 83 -8.16 -7.97 15.08
CA ASN A 83 -8.55 -8.92 14.04
C ASN A 83 -9.93 -8.57 13.48
N HIS A 84 -9.98 -7.57 12.62
CA HIS A 84 -11.20 -7.16 11.93
C HIS A 84 -10.91 -6.26 10.73
N THR A 85 -11.91 -5.97 9.92
CA THR A 85 -11.86 -5.01 8.81
C THR A 85 -12.22 -3.59 9.28
N ILE A 86 -11.99 -2.57 8.43
CA ILE A 86 -12.36 -1.17 8.72
C ILE A 86 -13.84 -1.01 9.07
N ARG A 87 -14.72 -1.87 8.55
CA ARG A 87 -16.17 -1.86 8.84
C ARG A 87 -16.48 -1.98 10.34
N LYS A 88 -15.69 -2.77 11.07
CA LYS A 88 -15.84 -2.98 12.53
C LYS A 88 -15.08 -1.96 13.37
N GLU A 89 -14.19 -1.17 12.77
CA GLU A 89 -13.44 -0.15 13.51
C GLU A 89 -14.39 0.99 13.96
N ARG A 90 -14.18 1.50 15.18
CA ARG A 90 -15.03 2.53 15.78
C ARG A 90 -14.25 3.81 16.13
N LEU A 91 -12.95 3.69 16.32
CA LEU A 91 -12.11 4.82 16.68
C LEU A 91 -11.89 5.75 15.49
N LYS A 92 -11.45 6.97 15.78
CA LYS A 92 -11.06 7.97 14.79
C LYS A 92 -9.55 8.11 14.77
N TYR A 93 -9.01 8.51 13.62
CA TYR A 93 -7.57 8.58 13.37
C TYR A 93 -7.20 9.85 12.60
N LYS A 94 -6.03 10.41 12.90
CA LYS A 94 -5.45 11.51 12.10
C LYS A 94 -4.84 11.00 10.80
N THR A 95 -4.31 9.78 10.82
CA THR A 95 -3.74 9.16 9.62
C THR A 95 -4.23 7.72 9.50
N ILE A 96 -4.77 7.38 8.35
CA ILE A 96 -5.12 6.00 7.96
C ILE A 96 -4.35 5.66 6.70
N ILE A 97 -3.69 4.50 6.67
CA ILE A 97 -2.94 4.05 5.50
C ILE A 97 -3.39 2.67 5.01
N TYR A 98 -3.33 2.51 3.69
CA TYR A 98 -3.50 1.25 2.94
C TYR A 98 -2.29 1.12 2.01
N PHE A 99 -1.39 0.22 2.33
CA PHE A 99 -0.18 -0.01 1.53
C PHE A 99 -0.23 -1.39 0.89
N ASP A 100 -0.45 -1.42 -0.43
CA ASP A 100 -0.64 -2.64 -1.22
C ASP A 100 -1.81 -3.50 -0.68
N VAL A 101 -2.98 -2.86 -0.47
CA VAL A 101 -4.18 -3.48 0.13
C VAL A 101 -5.45 -3.19 -0.67
N LEU A 102 -5.64 -1.96 -1.18
CA LEU A 102 -6.91 -1.56 -1.79
C LEU A 102 -7.23 -2.37 -3.06
N GLU A 103 -6.20 -2.84 -3.77
CA GLU A 103 -6.30 -3.70 -4.93
C GLU A 103 -6.87 -5.09 -4.64
N HIS A 104 -6.87 -5.52 -3.37
CA HIS A 104 -7.45 -6.77 -2.89
C HIS A 104 -8.91 -6.64 -2.45
N ILE A 105 -9.49 -5.43 -2.57
CA ILE A 105 -10.85 -5.14 -2.13
C ILE A 105 -11.73 -4.86 -3.34
N GLU A 106 -12.73 -5.73 -3.56
CA GLU A 106 -13.62 -5.64 -4.72
C GLU A 106 -14.45 -4.36 -4.70
N ASP A 107 -15.11 -4.05 -3.57
CA ASP A 107 -15.87 -2.80 -3.37
C ASP A 107 -14.99 -1.74 -2.70
N ASP A 108 -13.99 -1.28 -3.44
CA ASP A 108 -13.00 -0.32 -2.98
C ASP A 108 -13.60 1.06 -2.65
N LEU A 109 -14.63 1.48 -3.37
CA LEU A 109 -15.30 2.75 -3.08
C LEU A 109 -15.99 2.74 -1.71
N ASN A 110 -16.67 1.65 -1.36
CA ASN A 110 -17.27 1.51 -0.04
C ASN A 110 -16.21 1.42 1.07
N GLU A 111 -15.10 0.72 0.83
CA GLU A 111 -13.97 0.66 1.76
C GLU A 111 -13.41 2.05 2.04
N VAL A 112 -13.21 2.87 1.00
CA VAL A 112 -12.75 4.26 1.15
C VAL A 112 -13.75 5.12 1.92
N LYS A 113 -15.06 4.96 1.69
CA LYS A 113 -16.11 5.65 2.46
C LYS A 113 -16.07 5.26 3.94
N LEU A 114 -15.92 3.97 4.24
CA LEU A 114 -15.78 3.47 5.62
C LEU A 114 -14.51 4.03 6.29
N ALA A 115 -13.37 4.03 5.60
CA ALA A 115 -12.12 4.61 6.10
C ALA A 115 -12.25 6.12 6.32
N SER A 116 -12.86 6.85 5.37
CA SER A 116 -13.13 8.29 5.50
C SER A 116 -14.00 8.60 6.73
N ALA A 117 -14.98 7.73 7.03
CA ALA A 117 -15.80 7.86 8.23
C ALA A 117 -14.98 7.71 9.52
N ARG A 118 -13.80 7.08 9.50
CA ARG A 118 -12.88 6.90 10.63
C ARG A 118 -11.77 7.97 10.69
N LEU A 119 -11.73 8.91 9.75
CA LEU A 119 -10.83 10.06 9.86
C LEU A 119 -11.37 11.12 10.83
N GLU A 120 -10.48 11.72 11.56
CA GLU A 120 -10.72 12.98 12.25
C GLU A 120 -10.79 14.14 11.25
N LYS A 121 -11.22 15.32 11.70
CA LYS A 121 -11.15 16.56 10.91
C LYS A 121 -9.68 16.83 10.52
N ASP A 122 -9.44 17.20 9.27
CA ASP A 122 -8.13 17.40 8.66
C ASP A 122 -7.22 16.15 8.66
N GLY A 123 -7.80 14.96 8.90
CA GLY A 123 -7.11 13.69 8.84
C GLY A 123 -6.73 13.31 7.41
N LYS A 124 -5.75 12.39 7.29
CA LYS A 124 -5.23 11.92 6.00
C LYS A 124 -5.55 10.46 5.79
N LEU A 125 -6.06 10.15 4.58
CA LEU A 125 -6.25 8.79 4.10
C LEU A 125 -5.27 8.56 2.96
N ILE A 126 -4.38 7.57 3.11
CA ILE A 126 -3.22 7.42 2.23
C ILE A 126 -3.23 6.03 1.62
N PHE A 127 -3.08 5.98 0.32
CA PHE A 127 -3.03 4.75 -0.46
C PHE A 127 -1.70 4.62 -1.18
N ASN A 128 -1.16 3.41 -1.17
CA ASN A 128 -0.15 2.95 -2.09
C ASN A 128 -0.69 1.71 -2.81
N VAL A 129 -0.74 1.76 -4.13
CA VAL A 129 -1.33 0.68 -4.94
C VAL A 129 -0.53 0.45 -6.22
N PRO A 130 -0.60 -0.76 -6.84
CA PRO A 130 -0.04 -1.01 -8.15
C PRO A 130 -0.76 -0.17 -9.21
N ALA A 131 0.04 0.46 -10.08
CA ALA A 131 -0.46 1.35 -11.12
C ALA A 131 -0.67 0.64 -12.46
N HIS A 132 -1.47 1.32 -13.32
CA HIS A 132 -1.74 0.99 -14.72
C HIS A 132 -2.46 -0.34 -14.95
N GLN A 133 -3.77 -0.28 -15.07
CA GLN A 133 -4.64 -1.44 -15.39
C GLN A 133 -4.17 -2.21 -16.63
N LEU A 134 -3.51 -1.54 -17.59
CA LEU A 134 -2.94 -2.14 -18.79
C LEU A 134 -1.92 -3.27 -18.50
N PHE A 135 -1.28 -3.25 -17.32
CA PHE A 135 -0.28 -4.24 -16.88
C PHE A 135 -0.85 -5.29 -15.93
N TYR A 136 -2.17 -5.29 -15.69
CA TYR A 136 -2.81 -6.38 -14.95
C TYR A 136 -2.55 -7.72 -15.63
N ASN A 137 -2.09 -8.72 -14.88
CA ASN A 137 -1.63 -9.98 -15.45
C ASN A 137 -1.89 -11.17 -14.51
N LYS A 138 -1.38 -12.37 -14.89
CA LYS A 138 -1.55 -13.61 -14.13
C LYS A 138 -0.98 -13.51 -12.70
N PHE A 139 0.10 -12.76 -12.49
CA PHE A 139 0.67 -12.55 -11.17
C PHE A 139 -0.31 -11.76 -10.28
N ASP A 140 -0.88 -10.66 -10.77
CA ASP A 140 -1.89 -9.90 -10.03
C ASP A 140 -3.05 -10.79 -9.59
N LYS A 141 -3.55 -11.61 -10.51
CA LYS A 141 -4.63 -12.57 -10.21
C LYS A 141 -4.20 -13.60 -9.16
N SER A 142 -2.97 -14.12 -9.22
CA SER A 142 -2.46 -15.14 -8.29
C SER A 142 -2.27 -14.64 -6.86
N VAL A 143 -2.02 -13.33 -6.70
CA VAL A 143 -1.92 -12.68 -5.38
C VAL A 143 -3.26 -12.08 -4.92
N GLY A 144 -4.35 -12.26 -5.69
CA GLY A 144 -5.70 -11.83 -5.33
C GLY A 144 -6.03 -10.38 -5.60
N HIS A 145 -5.34 -9.73 -6.55
CA HIS A 145 -5.72 -8.40 -6.99
C HIS A 145 -7.00 -8.44 -7.85
N PHE A 146 -7.93 -7.54 -7.60
CA PHE A 146 -9.08 -7.29 -8.48
C PHE A 146 -8.70 -6.37 -9.62
N LYS A 147 -7.83 -5.38 -9.38
CA LYS A 147 -7.42 -4.39 -10.38
C LYS A 147 -6.07 -3.75 -10.05
N ARG A 148 -5.53 -3.01 -11.02
CA ARG A 148 -4.53 -1.97 -10.82
C ARG A 148 -5.16 -0.59 -11.03
N TYR A 149 -4.58 0.44 -10.47
CA TYR A 149 -5.16 1.78 -10.43
C TYR A 149 -4.52 2.74 -11.42
N ASN A 150 -5.35 3.69 -11.88
CA ASN A 150 -4.90 4.88 -12.60
C ASN A 150 -5.31 6.13 -11.81
N LYS A 151 -4.73 7.28 -12.12
CA LYS A 151 -5.11 8.55 -11.47
C LYS A 151 -6.61 8.83 -11.56
N LYS A 152 -7.26 8.49 -12.70
CA LYS A 152 -8.71 8.65 -12.88
C LYS A 152 -9.56 7.92 -11.85
N ASP A 153 -9.09 6.79 -11.33
CA ASP A 153 -9.82 6.04 -10.31
C ASP A 153 -9.86 6.83 -8.99
N PHE A 154 -8.77 7.46 -8.59
CA PHE A 154 -8.71 8.31 -7.41
C PHE A 154 -9.46 9.64 -7.59
N LEU A 155 -9.46 10.22 -8.79
CA LEU A 155 -10.31 11.38 -9.12
C LEU A 155 -11.81 11.02 -9.04
N PHE A 156 -12.18 9.80 -9.45
CA PHE A 156 -13.54 9.31 -9.29
C PHE A 156 -13.90 9.14 -7.80
N ILE A 157 -13.02 8.55 -7.00
CA ILE A 157 -13.21 8.41 -5.54
C ILE A 157 -13.38 9.80 -4.88
N GLU A 158 -12.57 10.79 -5.25
CA GLU A 158 -12.73 12.17 -4.77
C GLU A 158 -14.15 12.72 -5.04
N LYS A 159 -14.65 12.54 -6.27
CA LYS A 159 -16.00 12.97 -6.65
C LYS A 159 -17.13 12.25 -5.89
N LYS A 160 -16.86 11.03 -5.40
CA LYS A 160 -17.85 10.18 -4.73
C LYS A 160 -17.75 10.19 -3.20
N THR A 161 -16.82 10.99 -2.65
CA THR A 161 -16.57 11.10 -1.21
C THR A 161 -16.39 12.57 -0.80
N ASN A 162 -16.36 12.83 0.51
CA ASN A 162 -16.02 14.16 1.05
C ASN A 162 -14.51 14.36 1.23
N LEU A 163 -13.70 13.57 0.52
CA LEU A 163 -12.24 13.65 0.56
C LEU A 163 -11.74 14.56 -0.56
N LYS A 164 -10.62 15.26 -0.30
CA LYS A 164 -9.92 16.07 -1.31
C LYS A 164 -8.52 15.52 -1.54
N ILE A 165 -8.14 15.36 -2.80
CA ILE A 165 -6.79 14.91 -3.16
C ILE A 165 -5.79 16.00 -2.80
N GLU A 166 -4.85 15.71 -1.91
CA GLU A 166 -3.73 16.57 -1.58
C GLU A 166 -2.48 16.19 -2.39
N LYS A 167 -2.32 14.90 -2.69
CA LYS A 167 -1.23 14.40 -3.51
C LYS A 167 -1.67 13.18 -4.31
N LEU A 168 -1.30 13.14 -5.59
CA LEU A 168 -1.57 12.01 -6.49
C LEU A 168 -0.43 11.88 -7.50
N ILE A 169 0.45 10.91 -7.29
CA ILE A 169 1.68 10.74 -8.07
C ILE A 169 1.90 9.28 -8.45
N TYR A 170 2.48 9.08 -9.63
CA TYR A 170 3.16 7.83 -9.96
C TYR A 170 4.59 7.86 -9.43
N TYR A 171 5.17 6.71 -9.16
CA TYR A 171 6.57 6.54 -8.81
C TYR A 171 7.03 5.12 -9.12
N ASP A 172 8.36 4.88 -9.04
CA ASP A 172 9.01 3.65 -9.45
C ASP A 172 9.02 3.48 -10.97
N SER A 173 9.62 4.44 -11.65
CA SER A 173 9.81 4.44 -13.13
C SER A 173 10.61 3.24 -13.63
N ILE A 174 11.64 2.78 -12.90
CA ILE A 174 12.38 1.55 -13.25
C ILE A 174 11.47 0.31 -13.19
N GLY A 175 10.63 0.23 -12.17
CA GLY A 175 9.61 -0.82 -12.10
C GLY A 175 8.65 -0.79 -13.27
N LEU A 176 8.27 0.41 -13.76
CA LEU A 176 7.44 0.57 -14.96
C LEU A 176 8.17 0.08 -16.21
N ILE A 177 9.45 0.44 -16.38
CA ILE A 177 10.28 -0.05 -17.49
C ILE A 177 10.30 -1.58 -17.50
N PHE A 178 10.51 -2.22 -16.35
CA PHE A 178 10.47 -3.69 -16.26
C PHE A 178 9.11 -4.28 -16.63
N LEU A 179 8.00 -3.62 -16.25
CA LEU A 179 6.67 -4.07 -16.68
C LEU A 179 6.49 -3.97 -18.19
N ILE A 180 6.95 -2.89 -18.81
CA ILE A 180 6.89 -2.67 -20.25
C ILE A 180 7.72 -3.74 -20.98
N LEU A 181 8.98 -3.92 -20.57
CA LEU A 181 9.87 -4.91 -21.17
C LEU A 181 9.30 -6.32 -21.05
N ASN A 182 8.77 -6.67 -19.88
CA ASN A 182 8.15 -7.99 -19.67
C ASN A 182 6.92 -8.20 -20.56
N LYS A 183 6.12 -7.15 -20.78
CA LYS A 183 4.94 -7.22 -21.65
C LYS A 183 5.30 -7.33 -23.12
N VAL A 184 6.27 -6.52 -23.59
CA VAL A 184 6.70 -6.47 -24.99
C VAL A 184 7.44 -7.74 -25.39
N PHE A 185 8.40 -8.16 -24.60
CA PHE A 185 9.29 -9.28 -24.91
C PHE A 185 8.79 -10.63 -24.39
N LYS A 186 7.63 -10.67 -23.70
CA LYS A 186 7.06 -11.88 -23.08
C LYS A 186 8.13 -12.70 -22.34
N LEU A 187 8.97 -11.98 -21.56
CA LEU A 187 10.07 -12.59 -20.85
C LEU A 187 9.55 -13.74 -19.98
N ARG A 188 10.19 -14.93 -20.08
CA ARG A 188 9.82 -16.09 -19.27
C ARG A 188 9.84 -15.75 -17.79
N ASP A 189 8.94 -16.35 -17.03
CA ASP A 189 8.89 -16.21 -15.57
C ASP A 189 10.18 -16.79 -14.98
N GLY A 190 11.17 -15.93 -14.81
CA GLY A 190 12.39 -16.26 -14.08
C GLY A 190 12.16 -16.20 -12.57
N ASN A 191 13.19 -16.55 -11.80
CA ASN A 191 13.14 -16.53 -10.34
C ASN A 191 12.71 -15.13 -9.83
N LEU A 192 11.52 -15.06 -9.22
CA LEU A 192 10.93 -13.83 -8.68
C LEU A 192 11.87 -13.09 -7.72
N LYS A 193 12.62 -13.83 -6.89
CA LYS A 193 13.59 -13.25 -5.95
C LYS A 193 14.68 -12.46 -6.67
N ASN A 194 15.24 -13.01 -7.76
CA ASN A 194 16.31 -12.35 -8.52
C ASN A 194 15.78 -11.10 -9.23
N LYS A 195 14.56 -11.16 -9.79
CA LYS A 195 13.91 -9.99 -10.41
C LYS A 195 13.69 -8.88 -9.40
N ILE A 196 13.19 -9.20 -8.22
CA ILE A 196 12.95 -8.22 -7.14
C ILE A 196 14.27 -7.70 -6.58
N TYR A 197 15.31 -8.52 -6.46
CA TYR A 197 16.63 -8.07 -6.02
C TYR A 197 17.23 -7.04 -6.98
N LEU A 198 17.24 -7.34 -8.28
CA LEU A 198 17.74 -6.41 -9.32
C LEU A 198 16.93 -5.10 -9.34
N TRP A 199 15.61 -5.20 -9.34
CA TRP A 199 14.75 -4.04 -9.28
C TRP A 199 15.01 -3.20 -8.02
N ASN A 200 15.13 -3.82 -6.85
CA ASN A 200 15.39 -3.11 -5.59
C ASN A 200 16.77 -2.42 -5.59
N LEU A 201 17.77 -3.01 -6.25
CA LEU A 201 19.10 -2.39 -6.43
C LEU A 201 19.00 -1.10 -7.26
N LEU A 202 18.12 -1.06 -8.26
CA LEU A 202 17.92 0.07 -9.18
C LEU A 202 16.97 1.16 -8.63
N ILE A 203 16.37 0.99 -7.47
CA ILE A 203 15.47 2.00 -6.88
C ILE A 203 16.12 3.38 -6.68
N PRO A 204 17.42 3.52 -6.30
CA PRO A 204 18.05 4.83 -6.25
C PRO A 204 18.00 5.58 -7.60
N LEU A 205 18.20 4.88 -8.71
CA LEU A 205 18.06 5.44 -10.06
C LEU A 205 16.60 5.80 -10.37
N SER A 206 15.65 4.91 -10.00
CA SER A 206 14.23 5.20 -10.13
C SER A 206 13.85 6.53 -9.46
N ARG A 207 14.38 6.80 -8.26
CA ARG A 207 14.12 8.05 -7.53
C ARG A 207 14.61 9.30 -8.26
N ILE A 208 15.71 9.21 -9.00
CA ILE A 208 16.23 10.32 -9.82
C ILE A 208 15.30 10.55 -11.00
N ILE A 209 14.98 9.49 -11.75
CA ILE A 209 14.08 9.56 -12.91
C ILE A 209 12.70 10.08 -12.48
N ASP A 210 12.14 9.58 -11.38
CA ASP A 210 10.84 10.01 -10.87
C ASP A 210 10.80 11.51 -10.56
N LYS A 211 11.89 12.08 -10.03
CA LYS A 211 12.03 13.53 -9.82
C LYS A 211 12.10 14.30 -11.14
N LEU A 212 12.91 13.84 -12.08
CA LEU A 212 13.08 14.48 -13.39
C LEU A 212 11.77 14.46 -14.21
N THR A 213 10.98 13.41 -14.06
CA THR A 213 9.66 13.27 -14.70
C THR A 213 8.51 13.83 -13.85
N PHE A 214 8.79 14.58 -12.79
CA PHE A 214 7.78 15.15 -11.87
C PHE A 214 6.80 14.12 -11.33
N ASN A 215 7.24 12.87 -11.14
CA ASN A 215 6.41 11.77 -10.68
C ASN A 215 5.17 11.51 -11.57
N THR A 216 5.31 11.68 -12.88
CA THR A 216 4.25 11.41 -13.87
C THR A 216 4.27 9.98 -14.39
N LEU A 217 5.37 9.25 -14.17
CA LEU A 217 5.59 7.88 -14.59
C LEU A 217 5.94 6.98 -13.38
N GLY A 218 5.54 5.71 -13.42
CA GLY A 218 5.92 4.75 -12.39
C GLY A 218 4.98 3.57 -12.27
N LYS A 219 5.50 2.46 -11.75
CA LYS A 219 4.77 1.21 -11.53
C LYS A 219 3.75 1.30 -10.39
N SER A 220 3.95 2.23 -9.48
CA SER A 220 3.12 2.40 -8.27
C SER A 220 2.45 3.77 -8.27
N LEU A 221 1.28 3.85 -7.66
CA LEU A 221 0.49 5.07 -7.49
C LEU A 221 0.36 5.36 -5.99
N PHE A 222 0.77 6.56 -5.60
CA PHE A 222 0.65 7.06 -4.24
C PHE A 222 -0.38 8.19 -4.20
N CYS A 223 -1.40 8.03 -3.37
CA CYS A 223 -2.46 9.00 -3.18
C CYS A 223 -2.59 9.41 -1.72
N VAL A 224 -2.74 10.70 -1.47
CA VAL A 224 -3.10 11.27 -0.18
C VAL A 224 -4.37 12.05 -0.33
N PHE A 225 -5.40 11.63 0.40
CA PHE A 225 -6.60 12.41 0.59
C PHE A 225 -6.55 13.16 1.92
N LYS A 226 -7.16 14.33 1.94
CA LYS A 226 -7.51 15.10 3.14
C LYS A 226 -9.03 15.08 3.32
N LYS A 227 -9.48 14.92 4.59
CA LYS A 227 -10.87 15.09 4.98
C LYS A 227 -11.17 16.52 5.32
#